data_a6c3727c91f2ae65e2e7e765919a7004
#
_entry.id   a6c3727c91f2ae65e2e7e765919a7004
#
_cell.length_a   1.000
_cell.length_b   1.000
_cell.length_c   1.000
_cell.angle_alpha   90.00
_cell.angle_beta   90.00
_cell.angle_gamma   90.00
#
_symmetry.space_group_name_H-M   'P 1'
#
loop_
_entity.id
_entity.type
_entity.pdbx_description
1 polymer ?
#
loop_
_entity_poly.entity_id
_entity_poly.type
_entity_poly.pdbx_seq_one_letter_code
_entity_poly.pdbx_strand_id
1 'polypeptide(L)'
;MKKVFSLGLIIILTFVFHSCNDSGRGQAMKLNVSGSTGEVLVILDKARWEGPLGDKIREVLAAPVDMLPQMEPHFNLINVSPAVFGKLYQTHRNVIFVETGMDKEPKITFQDNTYAVSQMLINLQGGNDQEVIELLDSEGQTIINKLNIAERDRWITVYRKSLNSVIFNKLRNDHKITLHIPSNYSLDVEEKGFLWFSYETPGTTQAILIYYFDHEGKNYFNEDSIMRIRNNMTREKVKGPVSGTYMTIEELIPVNYRLFRFRQKNYAEMRGLWTLKNGYMGGPFVNLVVRDEVNDRFVMLDGFVYAPRDNKRELLRQVEAILYTVDFPDDSEISVLPGK
;
A
#
# COMPACT_ATOMS: atom_id res chain seq x y z
N MET A 1 45.48 56.50 71.11
CA MET A 1 46.32 55.65 70.26
C MET A 1 45.63 54.27 70.20
N LYS A 2 44.91 53.94 69.14
CA LYS A 2 44.64 52.56 68.64
C LYS A 2 43.98 52.70 67.27
N LYS A 3 44.71 52.35 66.25
CA LYS A 3 44.30 52.33 64.88
C LYS A 3 43.37 51.10 64.68
N VAL A 4 42.15 51.32 64.19
CA VAL A 4 41.27 50.25 63.74
C VAL A 4 41.41 50.11 62.23
N PHE A 5 41.93 48.99 61.81
CA PHE A 5 41.99 48.59 60.37
C PHE A 5 40.59 48.09 59.92
N SER A 6 40.03 48.80 58.97
CA SER A 6 38.78 48.36 58.32
C SER A 6 39.15 47.50 57.11
N LEU A 7 38.77 46.22 57.17
CA LEU A 7 38.99 45.25 56.11
C LEU A 7 37.78 45.29 55.19
N GLY A 8 37.94 45.92 54.01
CA GLY A 8 36.87 45.96 52.99
C GLY A 8 36.79 44.66 52.30
N LEU A 9 35.63 43.98 52.45
CA LEU A 9 35.27 42.76 51.76
C LEU A 9 34.82 43.12 50.34
N ILE A 10 35.63 42.87 49.32
CA ILE A 10 35.28 43.01 47.93
C ILE A 10 34.53 41.69 47.50
N ILE A 11 33.24 41.79 47.36
CA ILE A 11 32.40 40.67 46.75
C ILE A 11 32.56 40.81 45.24
N ILE A 12 33.33 39.89 44.64
CA ILE A 12 33.39 39.71 43.19
C ILE A 12 32.18 38.90 42.76
N LEU A 13 31.20 39.59 42.16
CA LEU A 13 30.00 38.98 41.58
C LEU A 13 30.38 38.36 40.21
N THR A 14 30.76 37.09 40.17
CA THR A 14 30.99 36.36 38.93
C THR A 14 29.65 36.05 38.28
N PHE A 15 29.29 36.83 37.26
CA PHE A 15 28.20 36.49 36.33
C PHE A 15 28.64 35.26 35.53
N VAL A 16 28.13 34.10 35.91
CA VAL A 16 28.19 32.90 35.07
C VAL A 16 27.18 33.06 33.95
N PHE A 17 27.62 33.49 32.80
CA PHE A 17 26.86 33.39 31.58
C PHE A 17 26.66 31.90 31.28
N HIS A 18 25.51 31.33 31.65
CA HIS A 18 25.06 30.08 31.08
C HIS A 18 24.71 30.38 29.61
N SER A 19 25.67 30.14 28.72
CA SER A 19 25.41 29.99 27.31
C SER A 19 24.49 28.77 27.17
N CYS A 20 23.19 28.99 27.01
CA CYS A 20 22.29 27.98 26.48
C CYS A 20 22.82 27.60 25.10
N ASN A 21 23.54 26.50 25.04
CA ASN A 21 23.94 25.88 23.80
C ASN A 21 22.64 25.26 23.21
N ASP A 22 21.96 26.05 22.36
CA ASP A 22 20.76 25.67 21.65
C ASP A 22 21.16 24.70 20.52
N SER A 23 21.60 23.48 20.92
CA SER A 23 21.89 22.35 20.04
C SER A 23 20.64 21.49 19.79
N GLY A 24 19.49 22.08 19.94
CA GLY A 24 18.20 21.51 19.56
C GLY A 24 17.56 22.31 18.43
N ARG A 25 18.17 22.37 17.24
CA ARG A 25 17.40 22.66 16.03
C ARG A 25 16.42 21.51 15.88
N GLY A 26 15.25 21.63 16.47
CA GLY A 26 14.14 20.74 16.27
C GLY A 26 13.96 20.58 14.75
N GLN A 27 14.18 19.38 14.25
CA GLN A 27 13.92 19.07 12.86
C GLN A 27 12.47 19.49 12.58
N ALA A 28 12.28 20.50 11.74
CA ALA A 28 10.95 21.00 11.42
C ALA A 28 10.09 19.80 10.99
N MET A 29 8.94 19.63 11.66
CA MET A 29 8.07 18.49 11.41
C MET A 29 7.65 18.52 9.95
N LYS A 30 7.99 17.47 9.19
CA LYS A 30 7.62 17.39 7.78
C LYS A 30 6.11 17.32 7.64
N LEU A 31 5.58 17.99 6.63
CA LEU A 31 4.18 17.92 6.27
C LEU A 31 3.84 16.53 5.72
N ASN A 32 2.56 16.16 5.78
CA ASN A 32 2.08 14.99 5.07
C ASN A 32 2.11 15.23 3.56
N VAL A 33 2.14 14.14 2.79
CA VAL A 33 2.06 14.22 1.33
C VAL A 33 0.75 14.83 0.84
N SER A 34 0.83 15.54 -0.28
CA SER A 34 -0.29 16.08 -1.06
C SER A 34 -0.52 15.30 -2.36
N GLY A 35 -1.53 15.65 -3.11
CA GLY A 35 -1.93 15.00 -4.38
C GLY A 35 -2.90 13.83 -4.17
N SER A 36 -3.55 13.42 -5.27
CA SER A 36 -4.52 12.32 -5.26
C SER A 36 -3.81 10.96 -5.31
N THR A 37 -4.49 9.90 -4.84
CA THR A 37 -3.95 8.54 -4.91
C THR A 37 -3.63 8.14 -6.35
N GLY A 38 -2.46 7.55 -6.55
CA GLY A 38 -2.00 7.14 -7.88
C GLY A 38 -1.49 8.27 -8.77
N GLU A 39 -1.38 9.52 -8.28
CA GLU A 39 -0.70 10.60 -9.00
C GLU A 39 0.82 10.51 -8.84
N VAL A 40 1.52 10.82 -9.94
CA VAL A 40 2.99 10.92 -10.00
C VAL A 40 3.38 12.20 -10.71
N LEU A 41 4.14 13.06 -10.04
CA LEU A 41 4.79 14.20 -10.70
C LEU A 41 6.04 13.73 -11.42
N VAL A 42 6.17 14.07 -12.69
CA VAL A 42 7.38 13.85 -13.48
C VAL A 42 8.05 15.19 -13.74
N ILE A 43 9.20 15.39 -13.13
CA ILE A 43 9.98 16.62 -13.24
C ILE A 43 10.89 16.51 -14.46
N LEU A 44 10.42 17.11 -15.56
CA LEU A 44 11.04 17.04 -16.88
C LEU A 44 10.65 18.25 -17.69
N ASP A 45 11.57 18.79 -18.48
CA ASP A 45 11.30 19.88 -19.40
C ASP A 45 10.21 19.50 -20.41
N LYS A 46 9.35 20.47 -20.74
CA LYS A 46 8.19 20.24 -21.60
C LYS A 46 8.57 19.65 -22.97
N ALA A 47 9.63 20.15 -23.59
CA ALA A 47 10.07 19.64 -24.89
C ALA A 47 10.48 18.15 -24.83
N ARG A 48 11.14 17.72 -23.78
CA ARG A 48 11.52 16.31 -23.57
C ARG A 48 10.31 15.45 -23.16
N TRP A 49 9.35 16.04 -22.43
CA TRP A 49 8.09 15.38 -22.08
C TRP A 49 7.23 15.11 -23.32
N GLU A 50 7.24 16.00 -24.31
CA GLU A 50 6.54 15.84 -25.58
C GLU A 50 7.33 15.02 -26.61
N GLY A 51 8.54 14.55 -26.28
CA GLY A 51 9.41 13.74 -27.11
C GLY A 51 9.48 12.27 -26.70
N PRO A 52 10.39 11.49 -27.31
CA PRO A 52 10.51 10.05 -27.10
C PRO A 52 10.67 9.61 -25.65
N LEU A 53 11.42 10.37 -24.83
CA LEU A 53 11.58 10.08 -23.43
C LEU A 53 10.26 10.16 -22.65
N GLY A 54 9.47 11.22 -22.89
CA GLY A 54 8.15 11.37 -22.28
C GLY A 54 7.16 10.30 -22.76
N ASP A 55 7.25 9.88 -24.03
CA ASP A 55 6.47 8.77 -24.56
C ASP A 55 6.80 7.47 -23.82
N LYS A 56 8.08 7.16 -23.61
CA LYS A 56 8.51 5.98 -22.86
C LYS A 56 8.06 6.01 -21.39
N ILE A 57 8.16 7.16 -20.75
CA ILE A 57 7.66 7.32 -19.35
C ILE A 57 6.16 7.02 -19.29
N ARG A 58 5.36 7.51 -20.25
CA ARG A 58 3.93 7.23 -20.33
C ARG A 58 3.64 5.77 -20.64
N GLU A 59 4.36 5.18 -21.60
CA GLU A 59 4.25 3.77 -21.97
C GLU A 59 4.44 2.86 -20.74
N VAL A 60 5.42 3.14 -19.89
CA VAL A 60 5.73 2.33 -18.71
C VAL A 60 4.79 2.64 -17.55
N LEU A 61 4.68 3.91 -17.13
CA LEU A 61 4.03 4.25 -15.86
C LEU A 61 2.53 4.50 -16.00
N ALA A 62 2.04 4.79 -17.19
CA ALA A 62 0.62 4.90 -17.49
C ALA A 62 0.10 3.69 -18.30
N ALA A 63 0.86 2.59 -18.37
CA ALA A 63 0.35 1.32 -18.88
C ALA A 63 -0.93 0.90 -18.14
N PRO A 64 -1.87 0.23 -18.81
CA PRO A 64 -3.05 -0.30 -18.15
C PRO A 64 -2.70 -1.27 -17.01
N VAL A 65 -3.45 -1.18 -15.92
CA VAL A 65 -3.36 -2.16 -14.82
C VAL A 65 -3.99 -3.47 -15.27
N ASP A 66 -3.28 -4.57 -15.09
CA ASP A 66 -3.79 -5.90 -15.37
C ASP A 66 -4.97 -6.26 -14.46
N MET A 67 -5.84 -7.13 -14.95
CA MET A 67 -6.98 -7.67 -14.20
C MET A 67 -7.96 -6.58 -13.72
N LEU A 68 -8.13 -5.52 -14.51
CA LEU A 68 -9.24 -4.61 -14.39
C LEU A 68 -10.17 -4.75 -15.61
N PRO A 69 -11.51 -4.69 -15.44
CA PRO A 69 -12.44 -4.83 -16.55
C PRO A 69 -12.47 -3.61 -17.50
N GLN A 70 -11.86 -2.51 -17.08
CA GLN A 70 -11.69 -1.28 -17.84
C GLN A 70 -10.21 -0.94 -17.91
N MET A 71 -9.77 -0.31 -18.98
CA MET A 71 -8.39 0.19 -19.07
C MET A 71 -8.20 1.38 -18.15
N GLU A 72 -7.51 1.18 -17.06
CA GLU A 72 -7.10 2.21 -16.10
C GLU A 72 -5.58 2.21 -16.00
N PRO A 73 -4.90 3.37 -16.11
CA PRO A 73 -3.45 3.42 -16.03
C PRO A 73 -2.94 3.07 -14.64
N HIS A 74 -1.71 2.54 -14.54
CA HIS A 74 -1.06 2.34 -13.25
C HIS A 74 -1.01 3.63 -12.44
N PHE A 75 -0.62 4.74 -13.08
CA PHE A 75 -0.52 6.05 -12.44
C PHE A 75 -1.02 7.17 -13.35
N ASN A 76 -1.55 8.22 -12.73
CA ASN A 76 -1.89 9.46 -13.39
C ASN A 76 -0.66 10.36 -13.39
N LEU A 77 -0.08 10.62 -14.54
CA LEU A 77 1.16 11.37 -14.67
C LEU A 77 0.88 12.85 -14.85
N ILE A 78 1.61 13.69 -14.12
CA ILE A 78 1.56 15.14 -14.20
C ILE A 78 2.98 15.63 -14.48
N ASN A 79 3.20 16.25 -15.66
CA ASN A 79 4.50 16.83 -15.98
C ASN A 79 4.65 18.22 -15.33
N VAL A 80 5.79 18.44 -14.70
CA VAL A 80 6.18 19.71 -14.09
C VAL A 80 7.58 20.05 -14.56
N SER A 81 7.75 21.26 -15.12
CA SER A 81 9.09 21.72 -15.51
C SER A 81 9.98 21.92 -14.27
N PRO A 82 11.28 21.57 -14.34
CA PRO A 82 12.23 21.79 -13.26
C PRO A 82 12.25 23.24 -12.77
N ALA A 83 12.06 24.21 -13.66
CA ALA A 83 12.08 25.64 -13.34
C ALA A 83 10.96 26.08 -12.38
N VAL A 84 9.84 25.35 -12.35
CA VAL A 84 8.69 25.68 -11.48
C VAL A 84 8.53 24.68 -10.32
N PHE A 85 9.39 23.68 -10.23
CA PHE A 85 9.37 22.75 -9.12
C PHE A 85 9.82 23.47 -7.83
N GLY A 86 8.86 23.83 -7.00
CA GLY A 86 9.08 24.57 -5.75
C GLY A 86 8.24 23.99 -4.61
N LYS A 87 8.13 24.74 -3.52
CA LYS A 87 7.49 24.30 -2.26
C LYS A 87 6.10 23.66 -2.45
N LEU A 88 5.32 24.15 -3.43
CA LEU A 88 3.98 23.61 -3.71
C LEU A 88 4.03 22.14 -4.17
N TYR A 89 5.00 21.78 -5.00
CA TYR A 89 5.16 20.45 -5.57
C TYR A 89 6.01 19.52 -4.69
N GLN A 90 6.84 20.06 -3.83
CA GLN A 90 7.75 19.27 -2.98
C GLN A 90 7.01 18.29 -2.07
N THR A 91 5.81 18.63 -1.62
CA THR A 91 5.02 17.72 -0.76
C THR A 91 4.24 16.66 -1.52
N HIS A 92 4.33 16.63 -2.86
CA HIS A 92 3.56 15.64 -3.64
C HIS A 92 4.00 14.21 -3.31
N ARG A 93 3.03 13.30 -3.27
CA ARG A 93 3.20 11.92 -2.78
C ARG A 93 4.21 11.08 -3.53
N ASN A 94 4.27 11.22 -4.87
CA ASN A 94 5.22 10.53 -5.72
C ASN A 94 5.85 11.54 -6.66
N VAL A 95 7.16 11.63 -6.67
CA VAL A 95 7.92 12.56 -7.52
C VAL A 95 9.02 11.80 -8.24
N ILE A 96 9.07 11.94 -9.55
CA ILE A 96 10.14 11.38 -10.39
C ILE A 96 10.94 12.54 -10.98
N PHE A 97 12.20 12.64 -10.66
CA PHE A 97 13.16 13.51 -11.34
C PHE A 97 13.81 12.76 -12.48
N VAL A 98 13.93 13.41 -13.63
CA VAL A 98 14.64 12.87 -14.79
C VAL A 98 15.81 13.79 -15.13
N GLU A 99 17.02 13.30 -14.88
CA GLU A 99 18.25 14.07 -15.02
C GLU A 99 19.18 13.42 -16.04
N THR A 100 19.70 14.21 -16.97
CA THR A 100 20.71 13.75 -17.92
C THR A 100 21.92 14.66 -17.93
N GLY A 101 23.10 14.09 -18.24
CA GLY A 101 24.35 14.82 -18.32
C GLY A 101 25.48 13.87 -18.66
N MET A 102 26.47 14.31 -19.48
CA MET A 102 27.58 13.45 -19.97
C MET A 102 28.42 12.82 -18.84
N ASP A 103 28.32 13.34 -17.62
CA ASP A 103 28.99 12.85 -16.42
C ASP A 103 28.11 11.89 -15.58
N LYS A 104 26.89 11.61 -16.02
CA LYS A 104 25.95 10.76 -15.29
C LYS A 104 25.93 9.35 -15.86
N GLU A 105 26.04 8.38 -14.97
CA GLU A 105 25.83 6.97 -15.32
C GLU A 105 24.35 6.59 -15.20
N PRO A 106 23.83 5.67 -16.02
CA PRO A 106 22.45 5.19 -15.92
C PRO A 106 22.18 4.59 -14.54
N LYS A 107 21.21 5.19 -13.81
CA LYS A 107 20.89 4.76 -12.46
C LYS A 107 19.48 5.19 -12.03
N ILE A 108 18.84 4.33 -11.23
CA ILE A 108 17.61 4.67 -10.50
C ILE A 108 17.93 4.72 -9.01
N THR A 109 17.48 5.78 -8.33
CA THR A 109 17.53 5.85 -6.88
C THR A 109 16.15 6.12 -6.30
N PHE A 110 15.85 5.46 -5.18
CA PHE A 110 14.60 5.58 -4.45
C PHE A 110 14.87 6.22 -3.11
N GLN A 111 14.07 7.23 -2.75
CA GLN A 111 14.19 7.95 -1.48
C GLN A 111 12.82 8.11 -0.84
N ASP A 112 12.73 7.75 0.42
CA ASP A 112 11.53 7.92 1.21
C ASP A 112 11.59 9.21 2.04
N ASN A 113 10.44 9.87 2.19
CA ASN A 113 10.28 10.99 3.11
C ASN A 113 11.25 12.16 2.87
N THR A 114 11.61 12.48 1.64
CA THR A 114 12.58 13.56 1.34
C THR A 114 12.03 14.91 1.77
N TYR A 115 10.87 15.33 1.26
CA TYR A 115 10.24 16.61 1.58
C TYR A 115 8.99 16.48 2.45
N ALA A 116 8.30 15.34 2.40
CA ALA A 116 7.06 15.10 3.11
C ALA A 116 7.03 13.68 3.70
N VAL A 117 6.21 13.47 4.74
CA VAL A 117 6.02 12.15 5.37
C VAL A 117 5.26 11.24 4.41
N SER A 118 5.73 10.00 4.24
CA SER A 118 5.21 8.98 3.32
C SER A 118 5.37 9.33 1.83
N GLN A 119 6.33 10.19 1.50
CA GLN A 119 6.67 10.51 0.11
C GLN A 119 7.59 9.44 -0.49
N MET A 120 7.36 9.11 -1.77
CA MET A 120 8.29 8.37 -2.62
C MET A 120 8.90 9.33 -3.64
N LEU A 121 10.21 9.48 -3.62
CA LEU A 121 10.97 10.24 -4.60
C LEU A 121 11.87 9.28 -5.38
N ILE A 122 11.86 9.40 -6.68
CA ILE A 122 12.65 8.56 -7.61
C ILE A 122 13.49 9.48 -8.49
N ASN A 123 14.78 9.22 -8.56
CA ASN A 123 15.65 9.86 -9.54
C ASN A 123 16.00 8.87 -10.64
N LEU A 124 15.69 9.23 -11.88
CA LEU A 124 16.11 8.56 -13.09
C LEU A 124 17.25 9.39 -13.69
N GLN A 125 18.43 8.84 -13.80
CA GLN A 125 19.57 9.54 -14.38
C GLN A 125 20.27 8.72 -15.47
N GLY A 126 20.91 9.41 -16.41
CA GLY A 126 21.74 8.82 -17.47
C GLY A 126 22.57 9.87 -18.18
N GLY A 127 23.52 9.46 -19.02
CA GLY A 127 24.34 10.36 -19.83
C GLY A 127 23.52 11.15 -20.86
N ASN A 128 22.40 10.58 -21.34
CA ASN A 128 21.48 11.16 -22.31
C ASN A 128 20.09 10.55 -22.19
N ASP A 129 19.13 11.03 -23.00
CA ASP A 129 17.73 10.56 -22.97
C ASP A 129 17.59 9.08 -23.37
N GLN A 130 18.43 8.60 -24.31
CA GLN A 130 18.39 7.22 -24.76
C GLN A 130 18.73 6.23 -23.65
N GLU A 131 19.74 6.52 -22.84
CA GLU A 131 20.11 5.69 -21.69
C GLU A 131 18.99 5.65 -20.61
N VAL A 132 18.27 6.76 -20.42
CA VAL A 132 17.12 6.76 -19.50
C VAL A 132 15.96 5.94 -20.08
N ILE A 133 15.74 5.95 -21.40
CA ILE A 133 14.75 5.10 -22.08
C ILE A 133 15.10 3.61 -21.86
N GLU A 134 16.35 3.22 -22.09
CA GLU A 134 16.84 1.84 -21.88
C GLU A 134 16.71 1.40 -20.41
N LEU A 135 16.95 2.34 -19.48
CA LEU A 135 16.75 2.10 -18.05
C LEU A 135 15.27 1.87 -17.70
N LEU A 136 14.36 2.61 -18.33
CA LEU A 136 12.92 2.41 -18.19
C LEU A 136 12.46 1.08 -18.78
N ASP A 137 13.05 0.62 -19.89
CA ASP A 137 12.76 -0.68 -20.48
C ASP A 137 13.17 -1.83 -19.55
N SER A 138 14.33 -1.73 -18.92
CA SER A 138 14.86 -2.79 -18.04
C SER A 138 14.25 -2.77 -16.63
N GLU A 139 13.99 -1.60 -16.06
CA GLU A 139 13.63 -1.41 -14.64
C GLU A 139 12.23 -0.80 -14.42
N GLY A 140 11.47 -0.58 -15.47
CA GLY A 140 10.15 0.05 -15.37
C GLY A 140 9.21 -0.69 -14.41
N GLN A 141 9.23 -2.02 -14.40
CA GLN A 141 8.44 -2.82 -13.47
C GLN A 141 8.88 -2.62 -12.01
N THR A 142 10.16 -2.42 -11.75
CA THR A 142 10.70 -2.10 -10.42
C THR A 142 10.15 -0.76 -9.94
N ILE A 143 10.09 0.25 -10.81
CA ILE A 143 9.51 1.56 -10.49
C ILE A 143 8.01 1.43 -10.16
N ILE A 144 7.24 0.73 -10.99
CA ILE A 144 5.81 0.48 -10.78
C ILE A 144 5.59 -0.20 -9.43
N ASN A 145 6.37 -1.24 -9.11
CA ASN A 145 6.26 -1.97 -7.86
C ASN A 145 6.56 -1.09 -6.64
N LYS A 146 7.59 -0.25 -6.70
CA LYS A 146 7.94 0.69 -5.62
C LYS A 146 6.85 1.72 -5.37
N LEU A 147 6.29 2.30 -6.43
CA LEU A 147 5.18 3.25 -6.34
C LEU A 147 3.91 2.58 -5.79
N ASN A 148 3.57 1.36 -6.22
CA ASN A 148 2.42 0.60 -5.69
C ASN A 148 2.60 0.26 -4.21
N ILE A 149 3.82 -0.12 -3.77
CA ILE A 149 4.13 -0.34 -2.35
C ILE A 149 3.92 0.95 -1.56
N ALA A 150 4.43 2.09 -2.05
CA ALA A 150 4.25 3.38 -1.38
C ALA A 150 2.76 3.77 -1.25
N GLU A 151 1.95 3.57 -2.30
CA GLU A 151 0.50 3.81 -2.24
C GLU A 151 -0.19 2.87 -1.23
N ARG A 152 0.15 1.59 -1.22
CA ARG A 152 -0.38 0.62 -0.26
C ARG A 152 -0.03 0.98 1.18
N ASP A 153 1.21 1.36 1.46
CA ASP A 153 1.67 1.71 2.80
C ASP A 153 0.98 2.98 3.35
N ARG A 154 0.63 3.93 2.45
CA ARG A 154 -0.20 5.08 2.81
C ARG A 154 -1.60 4.66 3.21
N TRP A 155 -2.25 3.75 2.45
CA TRP A 155 -3.56 3.21 2.82
C TRP A 155 -3.50 2.42 4.13
N ILE A 156 -2.48 1.59 4.34
CA ILE A 156 -2.26 0.89 5.61
C ILE A 156 -2.17 1.89 6.77
N THR A 157 -1.46 3.01 6.58
CA THR A 157 -1.34 4.06 7.58
C THR A 157 -2.68 4.72 7.90
N VAL A 158 -3.51 4.97 6.89
CA VAL A 158 -4.87 5.50 7.05
C VAL A 158 -5.74 4.50 7.83
N TYR A 159 -5.73 3.22 7.45
CA TYR A 159 -6.54 2.18 8.08
C TYR A 159 -6.12 1.87 9.51
N ARG A 160 -4.84 1.98 9.82
CA ARG A 160 -4.37 1.88 11.21
C ARG A 160 -4.95 2.98 12.10
N LYS A 161 -5.14 4.20 11.56
CA LYS A 161 -5.74 5.33 12.27
C LYS A 161 -7.26 5.25 12.37
N SER A 162 -7.93 4.64 11.39
CA SER A 162 -9.38 4.48 11.32
C SER A 162 -9.85 3.05 11.64
N LEU A 163 -9.05 2.30 12.38
CA LEU A 163 -9.26 0.89 12.69
C LEU A 163 -10.60 0.66 13.40
N ASN A 164 -11.37 -0.32 12.95
CA ASN A 164 -12.51 -0.85 13.69
C ASN A 164 -11.99 -1.76 14.84
N SER A 165 -11.91 -1.19 16.03
CA SER A 165 -11.37 -1.89 17.21
C SER A 165 -12.19 -3.12 17.61
N VAL A 166 -13.50 -3.11 17.37
CA VAL A 166 -14.39 -4.24 17.68
C VAL A 166 -14.06 -5.42 16.76
N ILE A 167 -14.01 -5.18 15.45
CA ILE A 167 -13.63 -6.19 14.46
C ILE A 167 -12.20 -6.68 14.71
N PHE A 168 -11.26 -5.76 14.96
CA PHE A 168 -9.86 -6.11 15.21
C PHE A 168 -9.70 -7.04 16.41
N ASN A 169 -10.34 -6.70 17.55
CA ASN A 169 -10.29 -7.53 18.76
C ASN A 169 -10.99 -8.88 18.55
N LYS A 170 -12.11 -8.89 17.82
CA LYS A 170 -12.81 -10.13 17.47
C LYS A 170 -11.92 -11.07 16.64
N LEU A 171 -11.32 -10.57 15.56
CA LEU A 171 -10.40 -11.34 14.72
C LEU A 171 -9.23 -11.90 15.53
N ARG A 172 -8.65 -11.06 16.40
CA ARG A 172 -7.53 -11.46 17.27
C ARG A 172 -7.92 -12.55 18.27
N ASN A 173 -9.02 -12.36 18.96
CA ASN A 173 -9.40 -13.24 20.08
C ASN A 173 -10.05 -14.54 19.58
N ASP A 174 -10.98 -14.45 18.62
CA ASP A 174 -11.79 -15.59 18.21
C ASP A 174 -11.17 -16.35 17.04
N HIS A 175 -10.47 -15.61 16.13
CA HIS A 175 -9.92 -16.17 14.89
C HIS A 175 -8.39 -16.28 14.86
N LYS A 176 -7.68 -15.76 15.87
CA LYS A 176 -6.21 -15.82 15.99
C LYS A 176 -5.47 -15.21 14.80
N ILE A 177 -6.05 -14.16 14.23
CA ILE A 177 -5.43 -13.31 13.19
C ILE A 177 -5.70 -11.85 13.52
N THR A 178 -4.91 -10.95 12.97
CA THR A 178 -5.24 -9.53 12.95
C THR A 178 -5.34 -9.02 11.52
N LEU A 179 -6.23 -8.05 11.31
CA LEU A 179 -6.40 -7.37 10.03
C LEU A 179 -6.86 -5.92 10.32
N HIS A 180 -6.28 -4.94 9.64
CA HIS A 180 -6.65 -3.53 9.86
C HIS A 180 -7.87 -3.15 9.03
N ILE A 181 -9.03 -3.69 9.38
CA ILE A 181 -10.30 -3.36 8.76
C ILE A 181 -10.78 -1.99 9.29
N PRO A 182 -11.03 -1.00 8.41
CA PRO A 182 -11.44 0.34 8.85
C PRO A 182 -12.88 0.37 9.35
N SER A 183 -13.22 1.44 10.09
CA SER A 183 -14.50 1.56 10.81
C SER A 183 -15.74 1.67 9.92
N ASN A 184 -15.57 1.94 8.62
CA ASN A 184 -16.66 1.98 7.65
C ASN A 184 -17.03 0.61 7.07
N TYR A 185 -16.32 -0.47 7.45
CA TYR A 185 -16.69 -1.84 7.10
C TYR A 185 -17.59 -2.44 8.19
N SER A 186 -18.55 -3.26 7.76
CA SER A 186 -19.36 -4.14 8.62
C SER A 186 -18.91 -5.60 8.51
N LEU A 187 -19.16 -6.37 9.56
CA LEU A 187 -19.10 -7.83 9.52
C LEU A 187 -20.48 -8.34 9.14
N ASP A 188 -20.64 -8.87 7.93
CA ASP A 188 -21.92 -9.27 7.37
C ASP A 188 -22.22 -10.74 7.62
N VAL A 189 -21.18 -11.60 7.55
CA VAL A 189 -21.29 -13.05 7.81
C VAL A 189 -20.15 -13.50 8.70
N GLU A 190 -20.50 -14.29 9.71
CA GLU A 190 -19.57 -15.03 10.55
C GLU A 190 -20.07 -16.47 10.68
N GLU A 191 -19.31 -17.39 10.10
CA GLU A 191 -19.55 -18.82 10.17
C GLU A 191 -18.27 -19.55 10.51
N LYS A 192 -18.36 -20.83 10.87
CA LYS A 192 -17.19 -21.65 11.12
C LYS A 192 -16.29 -21.70 9.87
N GLY A 193 -15.09 -21.16 9.98
CA GLY A 193 -14.11 -21.16 8.88
C GLY A 193 -14.34 -20.08 7.83
N PHE A 194 -15.33 -19.20 7.99
CA PHE A 194 -15.63 -18.16 7.01
C PHE A 194 -16.12 -16.86 7.64
N LEU A 195 -15.56 -15.74 7.15
CA LEU A 195 -15.98 -14.38 7.51
C LEU A 195 -16.16 -13.54 6.25
N TRP A 196 -17.14 -12.65 6.27
CA TRP A 196 -17.37 -11.68 5.20
C TRP A 196 -17.50 -10.27 5.81
N PHE A 197 -16.71 -9.35 5.31
CA PHE A 197 -16.77 -7.93 5.63
C PHE A 197 -17.05 -7.16 4.35
N SER A 198 -17.89 -6.13 4.45
CA SER A 198 -18.11 -5.22 3.31
C SER A 198 -18.16 -3.76 3.72
N TYR A 199 -17.81 -2.92 2.75
CA TYR A 199 -18.11 -1.50 2.73
C TYR A 199 -18.93 -1.20 1.48
N GLU A 200 -20.18 -0.81 1.70
CA GLU A 200 -21.14 -0.56 0.65
C GLU A 200 -21.50 0.92 0.54
N THR A 201 -21.58 1.40 -0.70
CA THR A 201 -22.14 2.69 -1.07
C THR A 201 -23.26 2.45 -2.09
N PRO A 202 -24.07 3.45 -2.47
CA PRO A 202 -25.11 3.26 -3.48
C PRO A 202 -24.62 2.77 -4.84
N GLY A 203 -23.32 2.91 -5.15
CA GLY A 203 -22.74 2.54 -6.45
C GLY A 203 -21.65 1.50 -6.39
N THR A 204 -21.06 1.24 -5.22
CA THR A 204 -19.89 0.39 -5.10
C THR A 204 -19.94 -0.52 -3.87
N THR A 205 -19.38 -1.71 -4.00
CA THR A 205 -19.10 -2.64 -2.90
C THR A 205 -17.62 -2.97 -2.90
N GLN A 206 -16.98 -2.81 -1.76
CA GLN A 206 -15.66 -3.34 -1.46
C GLN A 206 -15.83 -4.43 -0.41
N ALA A 207 -15.38 -5.64 -0.68
CA ALA A 207 -15.58 -6.76 0.22
C ALA A 207 -14.28 -7.50 0.52
N ILE A 208 -14.23 -8.10 1.71
CA ILE A 208 -13.13 -8.93 2.20
C ILE A 208 -13.75 -10.22 2.73
N LEU A 209 -13.31 -11.33 2.19
CA LEU A 209 -13.65 -12.67 2.66
C LEU A 209 -12.42 -13.27 3.33
N ILE A 210 -12.61 -13.92 4.45
CA ILE A 210 -11.59 -14.71 5.13
C ILE A 210 -12.08 -16.16 5.17
N TYR A 211 -11.27 -17.07 4.66
CA TYR A 211 -11.56 -18.48 4.64
C TYR A 211 -10.42 -19.29 5.26
N TYR A 212 -10.75 -20.15 6.20
CA TYR A 212 -9.81 -21.05 6.87
C TYR A 212 -10.00 -22.45 6.35
N PHE A 213 -8.90 -23.14 6.05
CA PHE A 213 -8.93 -24.56 5.67
C PHE A 213 -7.70 -25.30 6.20
N ASP A 214 -7.89 -26.58 6.48
CA ASP A 214 -6.88 -27.40 7.12
C ASP A 214 -5.68 -27.65 6.19
N HIS A 215 -4.50 -27.76 6.77
CA HIS A 215 -3.27 -28.02 6.02
C HIS A 215 -3.27 -29.42 5.38
N GLU A 216 -3.82 -30.46 6.02
CA GLU A 216 -3.91 -31.85 5.54
C GLU A 216 -2.59 -32.42 4.99
N GLY A 217 -1.43 -31.87 5.40
CA GLY A 217 -0.12 -32.26 4.85
C GLY A 217 0.12 -31.92 3.38
N LYS A 218 -0.72 -31.08 2.75
CA LYS A 218 -0.64 -30.71 1.33
C LYS A 218 -0.03 -29.32 1.15
N ASN A 219 0.69 -29.14 0.04
CA ASN A 219 1.12 -27.82 -0.41
C ASN A 219 0.04 -27.18 -1.29
N TYR A 220 -0.60 -26.13 -0.78
CA TYR A 220 -1.63 -25.38 -1.52
C TYR A 220 -1.07 -24.13 -2.24
N PHE A 221 0.24 -23.87 -2.17
CA PHE A 221 0.88 -22.77 -2.88
C PHE A 221 1.09 -23.09 -4.38
N ASN A 222 -0.02 -23.34 -5.09
CA ASN A 222 -0.04 -23.46 -6.54
C ASN A 222 -1.35 -22.89 -7.08
N GLU A 223 -1.33 -22.40 -8.31
CA GLU A 223 -2.41 -21.69 -8.97
C GLU A 223 -3.71 -22.51 -9.01
N ASP A 224 -3.65 -23.75 -9.52
CA ASP A 224 -4.83 -24.61 -9.67
C ASP A 224 -5.53 -24.90 -8.33
N SER A 225 -4.75 -25.14 -7.29
CA SER A 225 -5.33 -25.40 -5.96
C SER A 225 -6.02 -24.16 -5.39
N ILE A 226 -5.42 -22.99 -5.53
CA ILE A 226 -6.00 -21.75 -5.04
C ILE A 226 -7.26 -21.39 -5.84
N MET A 227 -7.24 -21.50 -7.17
CA MET A 227 -8.41 -21.30 -8.02
C MET A 227 -9.58 -22.21 -7.61
N ARG A 228 -9.29 -23.49 -7.43
CA ARG A 228 -10.30 -24.48 -7.03
C ARG A 228 -10.88 -24.18 -5.65
N ILE A 229 -10.03 -23.89 -4.65
CA ILE A 229 -10.48 -23.56 -3.28
C ILE A 229 -11.32 -22.29 -3.30
N ARG A 230 -10.84 -21.23 -3.97
CA ARG A 230 -11.58 -19.98 -4.10
C ARG A 230 -12.95 -20.20 -4.78
N ASN A 231 -12.99 -20.87 -5.93
CA ASN A 231 -14.24 -21.11 -6.65
C ASN A 231 -15.23 -21.96 -5.85
N ASN A 232 -14.75 -22.94 -5.08
CA ASN A 232 -15.62 -23.74 -4.21
C ASN A 232 -16.19 -22.90 -3.07
N MET A 233 -15.34 -22.12 -2.40
CA MET A 233 -15.74 -21.21 -1.32
C MET A 233 -16.73 -20.14 -1.83
N THR A 234 -16.41 -19.44 -2.91
CA THR A 234 -17.30 -18.38 -3.42
C THR A 234 -18.60 -18.93 -3.97
N ARG A 235 -18.58 -20.11 -4.62
CA ARG A 235 -19.82 -20.79 -5.06
C ARG A 235 -20.73 -21.12 -3.88
N GLU A 236 -20.20 -21.51 -2.74
CA GLU A 236 -20.98 -21.84 -1.55
C GLU A 236 -21.44 -20.59 -0.81
N LYS A 237 -20.54 -19.65 -0.57
CA LYS A 237 -20.74 -18.53 0.36
C LYS A 237 -21.20 -17.23 -0.29
N VAL A 238 -20.84 -16.96 -1.55
CA VAL A 238 -21.13 -15.70 -2.23
C VAL A 238 -22.19 -15.91 -3.30
N LYS A 239 -23.46 -15.82 -2.89
CA LYS A 239 -24.61 -15.93 -3.79
C LYS A 239 -24.90 -14.59 -4.44
N GLY A 240 -25.33 -14.62 -5.69
CA GLY A 240 -25.84 -13.45 -6.36
C GLY A 240 -27.30 -13.14 -5.98
N PRO A 241 -27.83 -11.99 -6.42
CA PRO A 241 -29.18 -11.54 -6.07
C PRO A 241 -30.29 -12.39 -6.70
N VAL A 242 -29.99 -13.14 -7.73
CA VAL A 242 -30.94 -14.04 -8.41
C VAL A 242 -30.66 -15.47 -7.98
N SER A 243 -31.74 -16.25 -7.70
CA SER A 243 -31.61 -17.67 -7.32
C SER A 243 -30.80 -18.45 -8.34
N GLY A 244 -29.88 -19.30 -7.88
CA GLY A 244 -29.00 -20.11 -8.73
C GLY A 244 -27.76 -19.36 -9.27
N THR A 245 -27.58 -18.07 -8.92
CA THR A 245 -26.35 -17.34 -9.24
C THR A 245 -25.36 -17.38 -8.08
N TYR A 246 -24.06 -17.43 -8.39
CA TYR A 246 -22.97 -17.44 -7.42
C TYR A 246 -21.68 -16.91 -8.04
N MET A 247 -20.78 -16.43 -7.19
CA MET A 247 -19.48 -15.90 -7.62
C MET A 247 -18.52 -17.03 -8.04
N THR A 248 -17.81 -16.80 -9.14
CA THR A 248 -16.71 -17.63 -9.65
C THR A 248 -15.63 -16.73 -10.28
N ILE A 249 -14.49 -17.31 -10.62
CA ILE A 249 -13.48 -16.62 -11.45
C ILE A 249 -13.99 -16.55 -12.89
N GLU A 250 -13.70 -15.45 -13.59
CA GLU A 250 -13.97 -15.32 -15.03
C GLU A 250 -13.00 -16.22 -15.81
N GLU A 251 -13.51 -17.24 -16.48
CA GLU A 251 -12.71 -18.29 -17.12
C GLU A 251 -12.02 -17.84 -18.41
N LEU A 252 -12.56 -16.79 -19.06
CA LEU A 252 -12.03 -16.30 -20.34
C LEU A 252 -10.77 -15.45 -20.18
N ILE A 253 -10.48 -15.00 -18.99
CA ILE A 253 -9.34 -14.13 -18.68
C ILE A 253 -8.43 -14.88 -17.70
N PRO A 254 -7.20 -15.22 -18.12
CA PRO A 254 -6.25 -15.89 -17.23
C PRO A 254 -5.99 -15.05 -15.97
N VAL A 255 -5.84 -15.70 -14.84
CA VAL A 255 -5.46 -15.03 -13.59
C VAL A 255 -3.96 -14.68 -13.61
N ASN A 256 -3.58 -13.66 -12.86
CA ASN A 256 -2.19 -13.36 -12.56
C ASN A 256 -1.85 -14.00 -11.21
N TYR A 257 -0.87 -14.92 -11.20
CA TYR A 257 -0.47 -15.68 -10.02
C TYR A 257 1.01 -15.48 -9.73
N ARG A 258 1.35 -15.30 -8.43
CA ARG A 258 2.74 -15.24 -8.00
C ARG A 258 2.93 -15.76 -6.58
N LEU A 259 4.12 -16.32 -6.34
CA LEU A 259 4.63 -16.61 -5.00
C LEU A 259 5.61 -15.52 -4.58
N PHE A 260 5.55 -15.12 -3.33
CA PHE A 260 6.47 -14.14 -2.79
C PHE A 260 6.66 -14.31 -1.29
N ARG A 261 7.74 -13.76 -0.77
CA ARG A 261 8.01 -13.73 0.67
C ARG A 261 7.74 -12.33 1.22
N PHE A 262 6.93 -12.27 2.27
CA PHE A 262 6.59 -11.04 2.95
C PHE A 262 6.54 -11.28 4.46
N ARG A 263 7.14 -10.41 5.28
CA ARG A 263 7.25 -10.55 6.74
C ARG A 263 7.67 -11.96 7.17
N GLN A 264 8.70 -12.49 6.50
CA GLN A 264 9.28 -13.83 6.72
C GLN A 264 8.37 -15.03 6.43
N LYS A 265 7.14 -14.83 5.96
CA LYS A 265 6.20 -15.88 5.54
C LYS A 265 6.10 -15.97 4.02
N ASN A 266 5.78 -17.16 3.53
CA ASN A 266 5.47 -17.37 2.12
C ASN A 266 4.00 -17.05 1.88
N TYR A 267 3.73 -16.31 0.81
CA TYR A 267 2.41 -15.96 0.32
C TYR A 267 2.24 -16.38 -1.13
N ALA A 268 1.04 -16.81 -1.46
CA ALA A 268 0.57 -16.84 -2.84
C ALA A 268 -0.40 -15.66 -3.03
N GLU A 269 -0.23 -14.92 -4.11
CA GLU A 269 -1.18 -13.90 -4.55
C GLU A 269 -1.78 -14.32 -5.87
N MET A 270 -3.07 -14.17 -6.00
CA MET A 270 -3.81 -14.35 -7.24
C MET A 270 -4.65 -13.12 -7.51
N ARG A 271 -4.57 -12.59 -8.73
CA ARG A 271 -5.41 -11.49 -9.21
C ARG A 271 -6.20 -11.94 -10.41
N GLY A 272 -7.41 -11.47 -10.54
CA GLY A 272 -8.25 -11.82 -11.68
C GLY A 272 -9.55 -11.05 -11.67
N LEU A 273 -10.43 -11.47 -12.57
CA LEU A 273 -11.81 -11.00 -12.61
C LEU A 273 -12.73 -12.06 -12.03
N TRP A 274 -13.68 -11.63 -11.22
CA TRP A 274 -14.79 -12.46 -10.79
C TRP A 274 -16.04 -12.14 -11.61
N THR A 275 -16.88 -13.12 -11.77
CA THR A 275 -18.19 -13.01 -12.42
C THR A 275 -19.23 -13.78 -11.63
N LEU A 276 -20.51 -13.47 -11.81
CA LEU A 276 -21.60 -14.32 -11.35
C LEU A 276 -21.94 -15.35 -12.40
N LYS A 277 -21.80 -16.64 -12.06
CA LYS A 277 -22.36 -17.72 -12.88
C LYS A 277 -23.86 -17.49 -13.03
N ASN A 278 -24.36 -17.51 -14.26
CA ASN A 278 -25.73 -17.20 -14.62
C ASN A 278 -26.22 -15.79 -14.21
N GLY A 279 -25.32 -14.83 -14.11
CA GLY A 279 -25.62 -13.44 -13.71
C GLY A 279 -24.85 -12.43 -14.53
N TYR A 280 -24.96 -11.15 -14.15
CA TYR A 280 -24.38 -10.02 -14.91
C TYR A 280 -23.37 -9.20 -14.10
N MET A 281 -23.14 -9.57 -12.83
CA MET A 281 -22.20 -8.84 -11.98
C MET A 281 -20.80 -9.41 -12.15
N GLY A 282 -19.81 -8.52 -12.06
CA GLY A 282 -18.41 -8.88 -12.13
C GLY A 282 -17.51 -7.73 -11.69
N GLY A 283 -16.26 -8.02 -11.51
CA GLY A 283 -15.27 -7.03 -11.12
C GLY A 283 -13.90 -7.64 -10.82
N PRO A 284 -12.92 -6.84 -10.41
CA PRO A 284 -11.61 -7.34 -10.05
C PRO A 284 -11.60 -7.95 -8.64
N PHE A 285 -10.68 -8.89 -8.43
CA PHE A 285 -10.33 -9.42 -7.12
C PHE A 285 -8.83 -9.51 -6.92
N VAL A 286 -8.42 -9.52 -5.66
CA VAL A 286 -7.09 -9.90 -5.19
C VAL A 286 -7.24 -10.91 -4.08
N ASN A 287 -6.51 -12.01 -4.17
CA ASN A 287 -6.54 -13.11 -3.22
C ASN A 287 -5.14 -13.33 -2.66
N LEU A 288 -5.01 -13.43 -1.35
CA LEU A 288 -3.77 -13.81 -0.65
C LEU A 288 -4.00 -15.12 0.11
N VAL A 289 -3.08 -16.05 -0.05
CA VAL A 289 -3.04 -17.28 0.73
C VAL A 289 -1.75 -17.33 1.52
N VAL A 290 -1.87 -17.63 2.81
CA VAL A 290 -0.73 -17.74 3.73
C VAL A 290 -0.95 -18.92 4.68
N ARG A 291 0.14 -19.57 5.09
CA ARG A 291 0.08 -20.60 6.13
C ARG A 291 0.14 -19.97 7.52
N ASP A 292 -0.83 -20.30 8.34
CA ASP A 292 -0.84 -20.06 9.78
C ASP A 292 -0.25 -21.30 10.45
N GLU A 293 1.06 -21.24 10.73
CA GLU A 293 1.80 -22.39 11.28
C GLU A 293 1.42 -22.68 12.73
N VAL A 294 1.02 -21.65 13.47
CA VAL A 294 0.63 -21.78 14.89
C VAL A 294 -0.65 -22.59 15.03
N ASN A 295 -1.62 -22.37 14.16
CA ASN A 295 -2.91 -23.05 14.19
C ASN A 295 -3.03 -24.17 13.14
N ASP A 296 -1.92 -24.55 12.50
CA ASP A 296 -1.79 -25.62 11.47
C ASP A 296 -2.85 -25.56 10.36
N ARG A 297 -3.12 -24.36 9.85
CA ARG A 297 -4.12 -24.11 8.82
C ARG A 297 -3.61 -23.18 7.73
N PHE A 298 -4.32 -23.09 6.63
CA PHE A 298 -4.18 -22.02 5.66
C PHE A 298 -5.26 -20.97 5.88
N VAL A 299 -4.88 -19.72 5.63
CA VAL A 299 -5.77 -18.56 5.63
C VAL A 299 -5.79 -17.98 4.23
N MET A 300 -6.96 -17.97 3.61
CA MET A 300 -7.23 -17.30 2.35
C MET A 300 -7.94 -15.99 2.65
N LEU A 301 -7.37 -14.89 2.20
CA LEU A 301 -7.93 -13.55 2.26
C LEU A 301 -8.30 -13.15 0.83
N ASP A 302 -9.57 -12.97 0.56
CA ASP A 302 -10.08 -12.64 -0.77
C ASP A 302 -10.73 -11.26 -0.74
N GLY A 303 -10.19 -10.32 -1.49
CA GLY A 303 -10.73 -8.98 -1.61
C GLY A 303 -11.31 -8.74 -3.00
N PHE A 304 -12.55 -8.29 -3.10
CA PHE A 304 -13.15 -7.99 -4.39
C PHE A 304 -13.87 -6.65 -4.41
N VAL A 305 -14.05 -6.13 -5.61
CA VAL A 305 -14.74 -4.87 -5.86
C VAL A 305 -15.88 -5.07 -6.86
N TYR A 306 -17.04 -4.51 -6.54
CA TYR A 306 -18.12 -4.28 -7.48
C TYR A 306 -18.36 -2.79 -7.63
N ALA A 307 -18.20 -2.25 -8.82
CA ALA A 307 -18.31 -0.82 -9.10
C ALA A 307 -18.65 -0.62 -10.59
N PRO A 308 -19.88 -0.94 -11.04
CA PRO A 308 -20.19 -1.06 -12.46
C PRO A 308 -20.02 0.26 -13.26
N ARG A 309 -20.07 1.40 -12.59
CA ARG A 309 -19.99 2.73 -13.20
C ARG A 309 -18.69 3.49 -12.92
N ASP A 310 -17.91 3.00 -11.95
CA ASP A 310 -16.73 3.72 -11.45
C ASP A 310 -15.44 3.00 -11.83
N ASN A 311 -14.34 3.74 -11.80
CA ASN A 311 -12.99 3.19 -11.89
C ASN A 311 -12.71 2.31 -10.67
N LYS A 312 -12.00 1.20 -10.89
CA LYS A 312 -11.81 0.15 -9.89
C LYS A 312 -10.41 0.07 -9.33
N ARG A 313 -9.43 0.68 -10.01
CA ARG A 313 -8.03 0.66 -9.59
C ARG A 313 -7.84 1.09 -8.14
N GLU A 314 -8.36 2.25 -7.77
CA GLU A 314 -8.18 2.77 -6.42
C GLU A 314 -8.99 2.00 -5.37
N LEU A 315 -10.20 1.53 -5.73
CA LEU A 315 -11.02 0.70 -4.86
C LEU A 315 -10.31 -0.64 -4.57
N LEU A 316 -9.71 -1.25 -5.60
CA LEU A 316 -8.96 -2.50 -5.44
C LEU A 316 -7.69 -2.31 -4.61
N ARG A 317 -6.95 -1.19 -4.80
CA ARG A 317 -5.79 -0.84 -3.97
C ARG A 317 -6.14 -0.68 -2.50
N GLN A 318 -7.30 -0.10 -2.20
CA GLN A 318 -7.81 0.03 -0.84
C GLN A 318 -8.05 -1.34 -0.20
N VAL A 319 -8.75 -2.22 -0.90
CA VAL A 319 -8.99 -3.59 -0.44
C VAL A 319 -7.68 -4.34 -0.27
N GLU A 320 -6.80 -4.30 -1.27
CA GLU A 320 -5.47 -4.90 -1.21
C GLU A 320 -4.68 -4.44 0.03
N ALA A 321 -4.69 -3.15 0.32
CA ALA A 321 -3.99 -2.60 1.47
C ALA A 321 -4.45 -3.21 2.79
N ILE A 322 -5.75 -3.52 2.93
CA ILE A 322 -6.27 -4.22 4.11
C ILE A 322 -5.70 -5.64 4.17
N LEU A 323 -5.74 -6.40 3.08
CA LEU A 323 -5.26 -7.79 3.06
C LEU A 323 -3.79 -7.88 3.45
N TYR A 324 -2.95 -6.93 3.03
CA TYR A 324 -1.52 -6.89 3.36
C TYR A 324 -1.22 -6.50 4.83
N THR A 325 -2.25 -6.21 5.63
CA THR A 325 -2.08 -6.00 7.07
C THR A 325 -2.22 -7.27 7.90
N VAL A 326 -2.53 -8.40 7.28
CA VAL A 326 -2.70 -9.68 7.99
C VAL A 326 -1.46 -10.00 8.83
N ASP A 327 -1.73 -10.41 10.08
CA ASP A 327 -0.71 -10.90 11.00
C ASP A 327 -1.29 -12.01 11.89
N PHE A 328 -0.40 -12.81 12.47
CA PHE A 328 -0.72 -13.97 13.29
C PHE A 328 -0.07 -13.79 14.68
N PRO A 329 -0.79 -13.15 15.63
CA PRO A 329 -0.25 -12.92 16.95
C PRO A 329 -0.07 -14.24 17.68
N ASP A 330 1.08 -14.42 18.33
CA ASP A 330 1.32 -15.53 19.24
C ASP A 330 0.42 -15.41 20.48
N ASP A 331 0.06 -16.54 21.08
CA ASP A 331 -0.75 -16.54 22.32
C ASP A 331 -0.06 -15.78 23.48
N SER A 332 1.27 -15.67 23.47
CA SER A 332 2.04 -14.85 24.42
C SER A 332 1.80 -13.34 24.25
N GLU A 333 1.55 -12.87 23.04
CA GLU A 333 1.24 -11.46 22.75
C GLU A 333 -0.22 -11.11 23.05
N ILE A 334 -1.11 -12.12 23.02
CA ILE A 334 -2.54 -11.94 23.33
C ILE A 334 -2.74 -11.63 24.82
N SER A 335 -1.85 -12.13 25.69
CA SER A 335 -1.96 -11.98 27.16
C SER A 335 -1.41 -10.65 27.71
N VAL A 336 -0.72 -9.84 26.94
CA VAL A 336 0.07 -8.68 27.41
C VAL A 336 -0.64 -7.33 27.31
N LEU A 337 -1.81 -7.21 26.69
CA LEU A 337 -2.54 -5.95 26.67
C LEU A 337 -3.51 -5.87 27.85
N PRO A 338 -3.33 -4.87 28.76
CA PRO A 338 -4.27 -4.66 29.87
C PRO A 338 -5.63 -4.30 29.29
N GLY A 339 -6.64 -5.07 29.68
CA GLY A 339 -8.03 -4.72 29.43
C GLY A 339 -8.33 -3.33 30.00
N LYS A 340 -8.79 -2.44 29.16
CA LYS A 340 -9.48 -1.22 29.54
C LYS A 340 -10.90 -1.28 29.03
#